data_d916a04b4249a92923a99901b03cf3d5
#
_entry.id   d916a04b4249a92923a99901b03cf3d5
#
_cell.length_a   1.000
_cell.length_b   1.000
_cell.length_c   1.000
_cell.angle_alpha   90.00
_cell.angle_beta   90.00
_cell.angle_gamma   90.00
#
_symmetry.space_group_name_H-M   'P 1'
#
loop_
_entity.id
_entity.type
_entity.pdbx_description
1 polymer ?
#
loop_
_entity_poly.entity_id
_entity_poly.type
_entity_poly.pdbx_seq_one_letter_code
_entity_poly.pdbx_strand_id
1 'polypeptide(L)'
;MRLIPLVPAFVLFMSGSAGAQEWIEYASRADMFTVNFPGQPTVQDINWETEYRLTIPGHVHKYDDGKSHYSVTVVDYSNVEKIHADRVKGCTLYPDQCGNPYVAELRGAMEYAAWSFLKRDAKVTYYAYGNTDRVEGRRLQLTNADGSRTFAQIHMHENRLYIFEATVPKGNPSPELFQQSPGFLDKNGGRVRYNSVYSNAYPAPTRVQY
;
A
#
# COMPACT_ATOMS: atom_id res chain seq x y z
N MET A 1 71.66 -1.95 -33.57
CA MET A 1 70.76 -1.62 -32.50
C MET A 1 69.47 -1.06 -33.09
N ARG A 2 68.34 -1.84 -33.09
CA ARG A 2 67.04 -1.38 -33.59
C ARG A 2 66.20 -1.00 -32.36
N LEU A 3 65.82 0.25 -32.22
CA LEU A 3 64.91 0.74 -31.21
C LEU A 3 63.46 0.44 -31.65
N ILE A 4 62.72 -0.34 -30.85
CA ILE A 4 61.31 -0.61 -31.00
C ILE A 4 60.56 0.45 -30.20
N PRO A 5 59.64 1.27 -30.78
CA PRO A 5 58.85 2.20 -30.02
C PRO A 5 57.70 1.44 -29.30
N LEU A 6 57.68 1.59 -27.96
CA LEU A 6 56.58 1.17 -27.11
C LEU A 6 55.40 2.15 -27.29
N VAL A 7 54.31 1.69 -27.90
CA VAL A 7 53.04 2.44 -27.95
C VAL A 7 52.25 2.11 -26.70
N PRO A 8 51.91 3.07 -25.81
CA PRO A 8 51.04 2.83 -24.69
C PRO A 8 49.60 2.71 -25.17
N ALA A 9 49.00 1.51 -25.01
CA ALA A 9 47.60 1.30 -25.23
C ALA A 9 46.78 1.99 -24.09
N PHE A 10 46.15 3.10 -24.44
CA PHE A 10 45.23 3.81 -23.54
C PHE A 10 43.88 3.10 -23.54
N VAL A 11 43.63 2.26 -22.52
CA VAL A 11 42.33 1.61 -22.31
C VAL A 11 41.38 2.63 -21.71
N LEU A 12 40.50 3.20 -22.53
CA LEU A 12 39.35 3.99 -22.08
C LEU A 12 38.34 3.08 -21.39
N PHE A 13 38.36 3.08 -20.06
CA PHE A 13 37.22 2.55 -19.29
C PHE A 13 36.03 3.48 -19.50
N MET A 14 35.10 3.10 -20.38
CA MET A 14 33.77 3.66 -20.40
C MET A 14 33.07 3.19 -19.14
N SER A 15 33.14 3.98 -18.07
CA SER A 15 32.25 3.88 -16.93
C SER A 15 30.86 4.22 -17.42
N GLY A 16 30.09 3.19 -17.82
CA GLY A 16 28.66 3.31 -17.99
C GLY A 16 28.10 3.81 -16.65
N SER A 17 27.53 5.01 -16.63
CA SER A 17 26.74 5.48 -15.52
C SER A 17 25.60 4.49 -15.32
N ALA A 18 25.75 3.56 -14.37
CA ALA A 18 24.59 2.86 -13.83
C ALA A 18 23.70 3.97 -13.25
N GLY A 19 22.65 4.33 -13.96
CA GLY A 19 21.66 5.27 -13.45
C GLY A 19 21.13 4.69 -12.14
N ALA A 20 21.61 5.20 -11.02
CA ALA A 20 21.05 4.84 -9.72
C ALA A 20 19.59 5.26 -9.79
N GLN A 21 18.68 4.30 -9.62
CA GLN A 21 17.25 4.55 -9.55
C GLN A 21 17.02 5.51 -8.37
N GLU A 22 16.59 6.74 -8.68
CA GLU A 22 16.41 7.77 -7.67
C GLU A 22 15.07 7.55 -6.97
N TRP A 23 15.15 7.03 -5.74
CA TRP A 23 13.98 6.90 -4.89
C TRP A 23 13.50 8.27 -4.42
N ILE A 24 12.21 8.51 -4.50
CA ILE A 24 11.57 9.75 -4.07
C ILE A 24 10.66 9.49 -2.88
N GLU A 25 10.60 10.43 -1.95
CA GLU A 25 9.55 10.48 -0.96
C GLU A 25 8.29 11.07 -1.61
N TYR A 26 7.30 10.20 -1.83
CA TYR A 26 6.03 10.59 -2.42
C TYR A 26 5.00 10.82 -1.34
N ALA A 27 4.29 11.95 -1.40
CA ALA A 27 3.22 12.31 -0.47
C ALA A 27 1.94 12.67 -1.24
N SER A 28 0.85 11.94 -0.98
CA SER A 28 -0.50 12.30 -1.45
C SER A 28 -1.27 12.96 -0.32
N ARG A 29 -1.48 14.28 -0.43
CA ARG A 29 -2.33 15.01 0.54
C ARG A 29 -3.81 14.67 0.37
N ALA A 30 -4.25 14.39 -0.85
CA ALA A 30 -5.63 13.99 -1.13
C ALA A 30 -5.97 12.66 -0.45
N ASP A 31 -5.05 11.70 -0.52
CA ASP A 31 -5.22 10.36 0.02
C ASP A 31 -4.55 10.16 1.39
N MET A 32 -3.94 11.22 1.95
CA MET A 32 -3.40 11.28 3.31
C MET A 32 -2.34 10.23 3.64
N PHE A 33 -1.40 9.96 2.71
CA PHE A 33 -0.29 9.04 2.95
C PHE A 33 1.03 9.55 2.38
N THR A 34 2.13 8.97 2.85
CA THR A 34 3.47 9.10 2.27
C THR A 34 4.14 7.73 2.15
N VAL A 35 5.00 7.57 1.15
CA VAL A 35 5.81 6.37 0.93
C VAL A 35 6.95 6.67 -0.06
N ASN A 36 8.07 5.96 0.04
CA ASN A 36 9.13 6.05 -0.96
C ASN A 36 8.78 5.22 -2.19
N PHE A 37 8.80 5.84 -3.38
CA PHE A 37 8.69 5.15 -4.66
C PHE A 37 10.02 5.19 -5.42
N PRO A 38 10.29 4.18 -6.29
CA PRO A 38 11.49 4.20 -7.14
C PRO A 38 11.46 5.27 -8.25
N GLY A 39 10.45 6.10 -8.30
CA GLY A 39 10.21 7.18 -9.25
C GLY A 39 8.80 7.73 -9.10
N GLN A 40 8.43 8.74 -9.91
CA GLN A 40 7.13 9.39 -9.82
C GLN A 40 5.99 8.42 -10.18
N PRO A 41 5.05 8.10 -9.29
CA PRO A 41 3.91 7.25 -9.59
C PRO A 41 2.88 7.98 -10.46
N THR A 42 2.13 7.20 -11.25
CA THR A 42 0.89 7.64 -11.89
C THR A 42 -0.29 7.34 -10.97
N VAL A 43 -1.35 8.14 -11.08
CA VAL A 43 -2.57 7.98 -10.27
C VAL A 43 -3.73 7.59 -11.18
N GLN A 44 -4.52 6.61 -10.75
CA GLN A 44 -5.69 6.12 -11.47
C GLN A 44 -6.87 5.96 -10.53
N ASP A 45 -8.03 6.45 -10.93
CA ASP A 45 -9.28 6.22 -10.21
C ASP A 45 -9.69 4.76 -10.33
N ILE A 46 -10.24 4.21 -9.26
CA ILE A 46 -10.80 2.86 -9.22
C ILE A 46 -12.17 2.85 -8.54
N ASN A 47 -12.94 1.82 -8.85
CA ASN A 47 -14.12 1.42 -8.09
C ASN A 47 -13.76 0.16 -7.28
N TRP A 48 -13.87 0.25 -5.97
CA TRP A 48 -13.61 -0.85 -5.05
C TRP A 48 -14.91 -1.51 -4.64
N GLU A 49 -15.01 -2.83 -4.84
CA GLU A 49 -16.12 -3.61 -4.30
C GLU A 49 -15.77 -4.06 -2.89
N THR A 50 -16.64 -3.71 -1.92
CA THR A 50 -16.44 -4.05 -0.52
C THR A 50 -16.99 -5.44 -0.18
N GLU A 51 -16.70 -5.96 1.03
CA GLU A 51 -17.23 -7.22 1.55
C GLU A 51 -18.77 -7.24 1.51
N TYR A 52 -19.42 -6.12 1.80
CA TYR A 52 -20.88 -5.96 1.80
C TYR A 52 -21.46 -5.51 0.46
N ARG A 53 -20.68 -5.67 -0.62
CA ARG A 53 -21.10 -5.35 -2.00
C ARG A 53 -21.49 -3.88 -2.18
N LEU A 54 -20.77 -2.98 -1.53
CA LEU A 54 -20.76 -1.57 -1.89
C LEU A 54 -19.69 -1.35 -2.95
N THR A 55 -20.01 -0.52 -3.92
CA THR A 55 -18.99 0.03 -4.82
C THR A 55 -18.63 1.43 -4.34
N ILE A 56 -17.41 1.62 -3.89
CA ILE A 56 -16.91 2.89 -3.36
C ILE A 56 -15.66 3.36 -4.12
N PRO A 57 -15.45 4.68 -4.21
CA PRO A 57 -14.32 5.21 -4.98
C PRO A 57 -13.00 4.98 -4.26
N GLY A 58 -11.94 4.90 -5.05
CA GLY A 58 -10.57 4.86 -4.56
C GLY A 58 -9.58 5.27 -5.63
N HIS A 59 -8.31 5.36 -5.25
CA HIS A 59 -7.21 5.66 -6.14
C HIS A 59 -6.14 4.58 -6.06
N VAL A 60 -5.44 4.35 -7.16
CA VAL A 60 -4.21 3.54 -7.17
C VAL A 60 -3.08 4.41 -7.70
N HIS A 61 -2.06 4.60 -6.85
CA HIS A 61 -0.79 5.20 -7.20
C HIS A 61 0.16 4.11 -7.64
N LYS A 62 0.66 4.14 -8.87
CA LYS A 62 1.46 3.05 -9.46
C LYS A 62 2.80 3.54 -9.99
N TYR A 63 3.83 2.76 -9.74
CA TYR A 63 5.11 2.85 -10.43
C TYR A 63 5.54 1.48 -10.93
N ASP A 64 6.00 1.43 -12.17
CA ASP A 64 6.42 0.20 -12.86
C ASP A 64 7.70 0.50 -13.65
N ASP A 65 8.76 -0.27 -13.42
CA ASP A 65 10.01 -0.17 -14.16
C ASP A 65 10.15 -1.27 -15.24
N GLY A 66 9.06 -1.99 -15.53
CA GLY A 66 9.02 -3.14 -16.44
C GLY A 66 9.50 -4.45 -15.83
N LYS A 67 10.00 -4.44 -14.59
CA LYS A 67 10.45 -5.63 -13.85
C LYS A 67 9.81 -5.70 -12.46
N SER A 68 9.79 -4.59 -11.76
CA SER A 68 9.22 -4.46 -10.42
C SER A 68 8.00 -3.54 -10.47
N HIS A 69 6.96 -3.91 -9.72
CA HIS A 69 5.70 -3.19 -9.65
C HIS A 69 5.49 -2.68 -8.23
N TYR A 70 5.17 -1.41 -8.10
CA TYR A 70 4.88 -0.77 -6.81
C TYR A 70 3.53 -0.07 -6.89
N SER A 71 2.71 -0.24 -5.88
CA SER A 71 1.42 0.46 -5.83
C SER A 71 0.98 0.79 -4.42
N VAL A 72 0.22 1.87 -4.30
CA VAL A 72 -0.58 2.18 -3.11
C VAL A 72 -2.02 2.33 -3.56
N THR A 73 -2.88 1.43 -3.09
CA THR A 73 -4.32 1.56 -3.26
C THR A 73 -4.90 2.24 -2.05
N VAL A 74 -5.69 3.28 -2.25
CA VAL A 74 -6.43 3.98 -1.21
C VAL A 74 -7.90 3.96 -1.52
N VAL A 75 -8.71 3.51 -0.57
CA VAL A 75 -10.18 3.42 -0.72
C VAL A 75 -10.84 4.20 0.40
N ASP A 76 -11.75 5.10 0.05
CA ASP A 76 -12.43 5.97 1.02
C ASP A 76 -13.74 5.38 1.53
N TYR A 77 -13.71 4.87 2.76
CA TYR A 77 -14.86 4.32 3.48
C TYR A 77 -15.64 5.37 4.30
N SER A 78 -15.33 6.66 4.20
CA SER A 78 -15.92 7.71 5.07
C SER A 78 -17.45 7.81 4.94
N ASN A 79 -18.01 7.43 3.79
CA ASN A 79 -19.44 7.49 3.52
C ASN A 79 -20.19 6.17 3.74
N VAL A 80 -19.53 5.12 4.18
CA VAL A 80 -20.10 3.75 4.25
C VAL A 80 -21.31 3.70 5.20
N GLU A 81 -21.24 4.38 6.34
CA GLU A 81 -22.35 4.47 7.29
C GLU A 81 -23.60 5.05 6.63
N LYS A 82 -23.46 6.17 5.89
CA LYS A 82 -24.58 6.81 5.17
C LYS A 82 -25.14 5.89 4.08
N ILE A 83 -24.27 5.25 3.30
CA ILE A 83 -24.68 4.36 2.22
C ILE A 83 -25.50 3.18 2.78
N HIS A 84 -25.03 2.55 3.87
CA HIS A 84 -25.80 1.51 4.53
C HIS A 84 -27.11 2.00 5.13
N ALA A 85 -27.10 3.18 5.79
CA ALA A 85 -28.32 3.79 6.31
C ALA A 85 -29.35 4.06 5.21
N ASP A 86 -28.92 4.47 4.02
CA ASP A 86 -29.82 4.69 2.88
C ASP A 86 -30.37 3.35 2.33
N ARG A 87 -29.56 2.28 2.32
CA ARG A 87 -30.02 0.94 1.92
C ARG A 87 -31.10 0.39 2.85
N VAL A 88 -30.96 0.56 4.16
CA VAL A 88 -31.95 0.02 5.13
C VAL A 88 -33.27 0.79 5.14
N LYS A 89 -33.33 2.03 4.67
CA LYS A 89 -34.59 2.78 4.52
C LYS A 89 -35.59 2.10 3.57
N GLY A 90 -35.11 1.35 2.57
CA GLY A 90 -35.91 0.57 1.64
C GLY A 90 -36.13 -0.87 2.06
N CYS A 91 -35.64 -1.28 3.24
CA CYS A 91 -35.75 -2.65 3.71
C CYS A 91 -37.20 -2.94 4.19
N THR A 92 -37.83 -3.94 3.59
CA THR A 92 -39.19 -4.40 3.93
C THR A 92 -39.20 -5.69 4.73
N LEU A 93 -38.02 -6.18 5.12
CA LEU A 93 -37.86 -7.40 5.91
C LEU A 93 -38.14 -7.16 7.39
N TYR A 94 -38.03 -8.21 8.21
CA TYR A 94 -38.14 -8.07 9.66
C TYR A 94 -37.04 -7.09 10.20
N PRO A 95 -37.33 -6.29 11.22
CA PRO A 95 -36.43 -5.25 11.73
C PRO A 95 -35.02 -5.74 12.08
N ASP A 96 -34.88 -6.97 12.56
CA ASP A 96 -33.62 -7.63 12.88
C ASP A 96 -32.78 -7.97 11.65
N GLN A 97 -33.38 -8.04 10.45
CA GLN A 97 -32.74 -8.30 9.18
C GLN A 97 -32.36 -7.02 8.43
N CYS A 98 -32.84 -5.87 8.88
CA CYS A 98 -32.57 -4.56 8.30
C CYS A 98 -31.47 -3.79 9.05
N GLY A 99 -30.52 -4.49 9.64
CA GLY A 99 -29.40 -3.88 10.37
C GLY A 99 -28.47 -3.06 9.46
N ASN A 100 -27.84 -2.04 10.04
CA ASN A 100 -26.79 -1.27 9.37
C ASN A 100 -25.41 -1.86 9.74
N PRO A 101 -24.75 -2.60 8.82
CA PRO A 101 -23.50 -3.31 9.11
C PRO A 101 -22.24 -2.44 9.02
N TYR A 102 -22.35 -1.11 8.93
CA TYR A 102 -21.21 -0.24 8.64
C TYR A 102 -20.00 -0.42 9.59
N VAL A 103 -20.25 -0.68 10.89
CA VAL A 103 -19.17 -0.93 11.86
C VAL A 103 -18.45 -2.24 11.54
N ALA A 104 -19.19 -3.28 11.18
CA ALA A 104 -18.61 -4.56 10.78
C ALA A 104 -17.78 -4.41 9.50
N GLU A 105 -18.31 -3.66 8.52
CA GLU A 105 -17.59 -3.36 7.28
C GLU A 105 -16.29 -2.57 7.53
N LEU A 106 -16.35 -1.51 8.35
CA LEU A 106 -15.13 -0.74 8.69
C LEU A 106 -14.07 -1.59 9.43
N ARG A 107 -14.50 -2.51 10.29
CA ARG A 107 -13.59 -3.42 11.00
C ARG A 107 -13.09 -4.55 10.12
N GLY A 108 -13.93 -5.05 9.21
CA GLY A 108 -13.62 -6.15 8.30
C GLY A 108 -12.83 -5.74 7.05
N ALA A 109 -12.83 -4.46 6.67
CA ALA A 109 -12.25 -3.97 5.41
C ALA A 109 -10.78 -4.41 5.19
N MET A 110 -9.98 -4.36 6.24
CA MET A 110 -8.57 -4.76 6.19
C MET A 110 -8.42 -6.27 5.99
N GLU A 111 -9.25 -7.07 6.65
CA GLU A 111 -9.25 -8.54 6.50
C GLU A 111 -9.79 -8.95 5.12
N TYR A 112 -10.81 -8.26 4.63
CA TYR A 112 -11.33 -8.47 3.27
C TYR A 112 -10.27 -8.17 2.20
N ALA A 113 -9.53 -7.07 2.35
CA ALA A 113 -8.40 -6.77 1.49
C ALA A 113 -7.31 -7.84 1.58
N ALA A 114 -6.94 -8.29 2.79
CA ALA A 114 -5.98 -9.37 2.99
C ALA A 114 -6.42 -10.68 2.31
N TRP A 115 -7.71 -11.00 2.40
CA TRP A 115 -8.30 -12.16 1.74
C TRP A 115 -8.09 -12.16 0.23
N SER A 116 -8.10 -10.99 -0.41
CA SER A 116 -7.84 -10.85 -1.84
C SER A 116 -6.43 -11.35 -2.24
N PHE A 117 -5.45 -11.18 -1.35
CA PHE A 117 -4.09 -11.71 -1.53
C PHE A 117 -4.04 -13.23 -1.28
N LEU A 118 -4.70 -13.71 -0.23
CA LEU A 118 -4.70 -15.12 0.15
C LEU A 118 -5.35 -16.03 -0.92
N LYS A 119 -6.23 -15.46 -1.75
CA LYS A 119 -6.87 -16.17 -2.88
C LYS A 119 -6.05 -16.19 -4.16
N ARG A 120 -4.94 -15.46 -4.23
CA ARG A 120 -4.07 -15.47 -5.42
C ARG A 120 -3.45 -16.85 -5.62
N ASP A 121 -3.21 -17.25 -6.86
CA ASP A 121 -2.41 -18.45 -7.18
C ASP A 121 -0.94 -18.20 -6.87
N ALA A 122 -0.63 -18.16 -5.58
CA ALA A 122 0.69 -17.89 -5.04
C ALA A 122 0.87 -18.56 -3.67
N LYS A 123 2.10 -18.92 -3.35
CA LYS A 123 2.42 -19.47 -2.02
C LYS A 123 2.54 -18.34 -1.00
N VAL A 124 1.67 -18.33 0.01
CA VAL A 124 1.79 -17.44 1.17
C VAL A 124 3.01 -17.88 1.98
N THR A 125 4.01 -17.01 2.10
CA THR A 125 5.26 -17.25 2.84
C THR A 125 5.30 -16.49 4.16
N TYR A 126 4.50 -15.46 4.30
CA TYR A 126 4.35 -14.70 5.54
C TYR A 126 2.96 -14.06 5.61
N TYR A 127 2.31 -14.14 6.76
CA TYR A 127 1.10 -13.40 7.09
C TYR A 127 1.09 -13.12 8.58
N ALA A 128 1.06 -11.85 8.96
CA ALA A 128 1.09 -11.47 10.37
C ALA A 128 0.44 -10.12 10.61
N TYR A 129 0.10 -9.88 11.86
CA TYR A 129 -0.16 -8.55 12.40
C TYR A 129 1.09 -7.67 12.26
N GLY A 130 0.87 -6.39 12.00
CA GLY A 130 1.90 -5.36 11.98
C GLY A 130 1.31 -4.00 12.28
N ASN A 131 2.16 -3.01 12.37
CA ASN A 131 1.71 -1.61 12.44
C ASN A 131 2.72 -0.70 11.74
N THR A 132 2.23 0.46 11.30
CA THR A 132 3.02 1.55 10.76
C THR A 132 2.61 2.82 11.50
N ASP A 133 3.57 3.53 12.11
CA ASP A 133 3.31 4.69 12.99
C ASP A 133 2.24 4.41 14.06
N ARG A 134 2.18 3.15 14.52
CA ARG A 134 1.20 2.58 15.44
C ARG A 134 -0.24 2.47 14.88
N VAL A 135 -0.46 2.68 13.59
CA VAL A 135 -1.70 2.28 12.94
C VAL A 135 -1.62 0.79 12.66
N GLU A 136 -2.56 0.02 13.22
CA GLU A 136 -2.59 -1.44 13.04
C GLU A 136 -2.71 -1.83 11.56
N GLY A 137 -2.24 -3.02 11.23
CA GLY A 137 -2.29 -3.53 9.88
C GLY A 137 -2.02 -5.01 9.77
N ARG A 138 -1.97 -5.46 8.53
CA ARG A 138 -1.57 -6.81 8.14
C ARG A 138 -0.38 -6.73 7.20
N ARG A 139 0.56 -7.65 7.37
CA ARG A 139 1.72 -7.80 6.51
C ARG A 139 1.66 -9.16 5.85
N LEU A 140 1.81 -9.19 4.53
CA LEU A 140 1.80 -10.40 3.73
C LEU A 140 3.04 -10.48 2.85
N GLN A 141 3.50 -11.71 2.62
CA GLN A 141 4.48 -12.01 1.60
C GLN A 141 4.04 -13.25 0.83
N LEU A 142 4.10 -13.16 -0.49
CA LEU A 142 3.73 -14.23 -1.41
C LEU A 142 4.91 -14.55 -2.31
N THR A 143 5.03 -15.82 -2.70
CA THR A 143 5.86 -16.25 -3.83
C THR A 143 4.93 -16.66 -4.95
N ASN A 144 4.97 -15.92 -6.06
CA ASN A 144 4.15 -16.14 -7.24
C ASN A 144 4.64 -17.35 -8.06
N ALA A 145 3.83 -17.84 -9.00
CA ALA A 145 4.14 -19.02 -9.80
C ALA A 145 5.44 -18.87 -10.63
N ASP A 146 5.76 -17.66 -11.09
CA ASP A 146 6.98 -17.31 -11.81
C ASP A 146 8.22 -17.15 -10.90
N GLY A 147 8.02 -17.28 -9.58
CA GLY A 147 9.05 -17.12 -8.57
C GLY A 147 9.29 -15.66 -8.16
N SER A 148 8.59 -14.68 -8.73
CA SER A 148 8.56 -13.30 -8.20
C SER A 148 7.96 -13.29 -6.80
N ARG A 149 8.23 -12.21 -6.04
CA ARG A 149 7.73 -12.08 -4.67
C ARG A 149 6.90 -10.83 -4.53
N THR A 150 5.71 -11.00 -3.97
CA THR A 150 4.81 -9.90 -3.64
C THR A 150 4.85 -9.64 -2.13
N PHE A 151 4.98 -8.38 -1.76
CA PHE A 151 4.98 -7.88 -0.40
C PHE A 151 3.83 -6.90 -0.26
N ALA A 152 2.98 -7.10 0.74
CA ALA A 152 1.86 -6.20 0.98
C ALA A 152 1.78 -5.78 2.45
N GLN A 153 1.39 -4.52 2.67
CA GLN A 153 0.98 -3.98 3.96
C GLN A 153 -0.40 -3.36 3.79
N ILE A 154 -1.31 -3.74 4.67
CA ILE A 154 -2.70 -3.31 4.62
C ILE A 154 -3.04 -2.63 5.93
N HIS A 155 -3.56 -1.41 5.86
CA HIS A 155 -3.90 -0.61 7.02
C HIS A 155 -5.27 0.04 6.84
N MET A 156 -5.94 0.31 7.94
CA MET A 156 -7.14 1.12 7.97
C MET A 156 -6.91 2.32 8.89
N HIS A 157 -6.97 3.53 8.34
CA HIS A 157 -6.72 4.75 9.09
C HIS A 157 -7.74 5.84 8.72
N GLU A 158 -8.44 6.38 9.72
CA GLU A 158 -9.46 7.42 9.55
C GLU A 158 -10.48 7.08 8.44
N ASN A 159 -10.99 5.84 8.47
CA ASN A 159 -11.92 5.28 7.50
C ASN A 159 -11.40 5.24 6.04
N ARG A 160 -10.08 5.23 5.85
CA ARG A 160 -9.44 4.91 4.57
C ARG A 160 -8.67 3.62 4.66
N LEU A 161 -8.90 2.74 3.70
CA LEU A 161 -8.13 1.52 3.51
C LEU A 161 -6.91 1.84 2.65
N TYR A 162 -5.74 1.44 3.12
CA TYR A 162 -4.47 1.58 2.42
C TYR A 162 -3.87 0.20 2.15
N ILE A 163 -3.51 -0.06 0.91
CA ILE A 163 -2.80 -1.28 0.51
C ILE A 163 -1.50 -0.86 -0.18
N PHE A 164 -0.37 -1.03 0.51
CA PHE A 164 0.97 -0.84 -0.04
C PHE A 164 1.44 -2.17 -0.59
N GLU A 165 1.58 -2.30 -1.89
CA GLU A 165 1.98 -3.54 -2.56
C GLU A 165 3.22 -3.33 -3.42
N ALA A 166 4.19 -4.24 -3.31
CA ALA A 166 5.34 -4.28 -4.19
C ALA A 166 5.57 -5.71 -4.66
N THR A 167 5.79 -5.89 -5.97
CA THR A 167 6.20 -7.18 -6.56
C THR A 167 7.56 -7.01 -7.20
N VAL A 168 8.51 -7.85 -6.81
CA VAL A 168 9.88 -7.85 -7.34
C VAL A 168 10.24 -9.20 -7.97
N PRO A 169 11.08 -9.23 -9.03
CA PRO A 169 11.48 -10.46 -9.69
C PRO A 169 12.15 -11.46 -8.76
N LYS A 170 12.14 -12.73 -9.18
CA LYS A 170 12.90 -13.78 -8.51
C LYS A 170 14.38 -13.41 -8.39
N GLY A 171 14.93 -13.57 -7.19
CA GLY A 171 16.33 -13.27 -6.90
C GLY A 171 16.65 -11.82 -6.56
N ASN A 172 15.75 -10.87 -6.84
CA ASN A 172 15.94 -9.49 -6.42
C ASN A 172 15.85 -9.36 -4.88
N PRO A 173 16.51 -8.38 -4.26
CA PRO A 173 16.31 -8.09 -2.84
C PRO A 173 14.86 -7.69 -2.53
N SER A 174 14.48 -7.78 -1.26
CA SER A 174 13.19 -7.25 -0.79
C SER A 174 13.12 -5.73 -0.99
N PRO A 175 11.93 -5.17 -1.30
CA PRO A 175 11.78 -3.73 -1.56
C PRO A 175 11.73 -2.93 -0.25
N GLU A 176 12.83 -2.96 0.52
CA GLU A 176 12.91 -2.42 1.89
C GLU A 176 12.56 -0.93 1.97
N LEU A 177 13.07 -0.12 1.02
CA LEU A 177 12.80 1.33 1.00
C LEU A 177 11.31 1.63 0.82
N PHE A 178 10.59 0.83 0.05
CA PHE A 178 9.14 0.96 -0.08
C PHE A 178 8.42 0.45 1.17
N GLN A 179 8.81 -0.72 1.67
CA GLN A 179 8.11 -1.38 2.78
C GLN A 179 8.26 -0.68 4.14
N GLN A 180 9.38 0.02 4.36
CA GLN A 180 9.67 0.66 5.65
C GLN A 180 9.27 2.14 5.70
N SER A 181 8.90 2.74 4.57
CA SER A 181 8.60 4.17 4.45
C SER A 181 7.12 4.56 4.58
N PRO A 182 6.11 3.65 4.49
CA PRO A 182 4.73 4.08 4.61
C PRO A 182 4.48 4.95 5.84
N GLY A 183 3.63 5.95 5.68
CA GLY A 183 3.19 6.81 6.75
C GLY A 183 1.86 7.45 6.42
N PHE A 184 1.15 7.91 7.45
CA PHE A 184 -0.15 8.56 7.32
C PHE A 184 0.01 10.05 7.55
N LEU A 185 -0.75 10.85 6.80
CA LEU A 185 -0.74 12.30 6.88
C LEU A 185 -2.03 12.81 7.52
N ASP A 186 -1.95 13.95 8.17
CA ASP A 186 -3.14 14.72 8.56
C ASP A 186 -3.58 15.65 7.42
N LYS A 187 -4.68 16.37 7.63
CA LYS A 187 -5.23 17.34 6.66
C LYS A 187 -4.27 18.47 6.30
N ASN A 188 -3.25 18.72 7.11
CA ASN A 188 -2.23 19.76 6.88
C ASN A 188 -0.99 19.18 6.16
N GLY A 189 -0.95 17.86 5.96
CA GLY A 189 0.18 17.14 5.37
C GLY A 189 1.26 16.78 6.38
N GLY A 190 1.00 16.94 7.68
CA GLY A 190 1.88 16.48 8.75
C GLY A 190 1.80 14.97 8.97
N ARG A 191 2.93 14.29 9.20
CA ARG A 191 2.94 12.86 9.47
C ARG A 191 2.29 12.57 10.82
N VAL A 192 1.36 11.60 10.83
CA VAL A 192 0.62 11.18 12.02
C VAL A 192 1.30 9.99 12.68
N ARG A 193 1.45 10.03 13.99
CA ARG A 193 1.86 8.91 14.83
C ARG A 193 1.11 8.94 16.15
N TYR A 194 0.77 7.77 16.68
CA TYR A 194 0.02 7.65 17.93
C TYR A 194 0.91 7.22 19.09
N ASN A 195 0.49 7.50 20.33
CA ASN A 195 1.17 7.06 21.56
C ASN A 195 0.92 5.58 21.89
N SER A 196 -0.19 5.01 21.37
CA SER A 196 -0.54 3.59 21.43
C SER A 196 -1.12 3.12 20.10
N VAL A 197 -1.50 1.85 19.99
CA VAL A 197 -2.02 1.31 18.73
C VAL A 197 -3.37 1.94 18.39
N TYR A 198 -3.46 2.49 17.20
CA TYR A 198 -4.69 2.95 16.57
C TYR A 198 -5.35 1.78 15.84
N SER A 199 -6.61 1.51 16.17
CA SER A 199 -7.47 0.58 15.45
C SER A 199 -8.69 1.33 14.92
N ASN A 200 -8.96 1.21 13.63
CA ASN A 200 -10.08 1.94 13.02
C ASN A 200 -11.43 1.51 13.62
N ALA A 201 -12.41 2.42 13.66
CA ALA A 201 -13.71 2.23 14.29
C ALA A 201 -13.67 1.96 15.83
N TYR A 202 -12.57 2.33 16.48
CA TYR A 202 -12.43 2.44 17.93
C TYR A 202 -12.02 3.87 18.30
N PRO A 203 -12.15 4.27 19.57
CA PRO A 203 -11.64 5.58 20.00
C PRO A 203 -10.16 5.74 19.68
N ALA A 204 -9.83 6.82 18.97
CA ALA A 204 -8.45 7.06 18.55
C ALA A 204 -7.56 7.40 19.75
N PRO A 205 -6.35 6.84 19.83
CA PRO A 205 -5.38 7.23 20.83
C PRO A 205 -4.82 8.63 20.57
N THR A 206 -4.13 9.19 21.57
CA THR A 206 -3.50 10.51 21.46
C THR A 206 -2.41 10.50 20.38
N ARG A 207 -2.42 11.50 19.50
CA ARG A 207 -1.34 11.73 18.53
C ARG A 207 -0.09 12.25 19.25
N VAL A 208 1.07 11.76 18.83
CA VAL A 208 2.36 12.28 19.28
C VAL A 208 2.61 13.60 18.55
N GLN A 209 2.96 14.65 19.30
CA GLN A 209 3.44 15.91 18.73
C GLN A 209 4.97 15.83 18.62
N TYR A 210 5.53 16.25 17.50
CA TYR A 210 6.97 16.38 17.26
C TYR A 210 7.39 17.83 17.29
#